data_790225bf22f88b4d9deabb0170e9af64
#
_entry.id   790225bf22f88b4d9deabb0170e9af64
#
_cell.length_a   1.000
_cell.length_b   1.000
_cell.length_c   1.000
_cell.angle_alpha   90.00
_cell.angle_beta   90.00
_cell.angle_gamma   90.00
#
_symmetry.space_group_name_H-M   'P 1'
#
loop_
_entity.id
_entity.type
_entity.pdbx_description
1 polymer ?
#
loop_
_entity_poly.entity_id
_entity_poly.type
_entity_poly.pdbx_seq_one_letter_code
_entity_poly.pdbx_strand_id
1 'polypeptide(L)'
;MKKLFAALLLLASAVACNKSEEFTHQTTEPLVLTGYCAAESRTHFGTPDESRIPYFWSAGDYIWLGSVKSNPISEDCRQAKFEWDNAPSTIGDFHLFYNMTGSNKNAKVLTNQSADGNLGNDGDFGYAVADEFGIFCLDHKTSYIWFDTKSNEQLPMLMTITVTVAEGLALAGECVFDYANNVWESAVTNGSNQITLDFGEGVALQSANEGVFAAMVALPAAIGGTELTVEYRFADGSTYSEVKQPKKNLTAGDTQRISTTIALADLVQPEPELPYELRVLTFEDQDARFESYTLDYAGVEIKKWSDLIDDPQYGGPLTYGDYTSTAYTWWDEGNTELCHTFPDNYGYCFWGGGHAISNYWGEGWSDEDRDKHIAKYYGEDYVAENAGNDAMLGWFNLQFMIPVEAYSGSNFAVHYGYKDDYAYIENLPEISFGDDVARVIDHMWVTNTNYTLNQLYNGVKSEAGNSFGGNWEGLTDDAWLKIVAQGFDDVNADAYAEPISEVEFYLVQGEEVVTDWQKWDLSGLGAVKKVRFNFLYSEEMGGRYGFTIPGYFAYDDIAVRFDK
;
A
#
# COMPACT_ATOMS: atom_id res chain seq x y z
N MET A 1 12.78 -70.46 -1.86
CA MET A 1 12.18 -69.40 -2.66
C MET A 1 13.16 -68.62 -3.56
N LYS A 2 14.42 -69.01 -3.70
CA LYS A 2 15.40 -68.39 -4.62
C LYS A 2 15.55 -69.07 -5.99
N LYS A 3 14.73 -70.09 -6.28
CA LYS A 3 14.83 -70.88 -7.52
C LYS A 3 13.64 -70.72 -8.48
N LEU A 4 12.63 -69.93 -8.09
CA LEU A 4 11.48 -69.64 -8.99
C LEU A 4 11.66 -68.35 -9.77
N PHE A 5 12.52 -67.45 -9.33
CA PHE A 5 12.82 -66.19 -10.04
C PHE A 5 13.78 -66.33 -11.23
N ALA A 6 14.56 -67.44 -11.24
CA ALA A 6 15.53 -67.68 -12.33
C ALA A 6 14.91 -68.34 -13.59
N ALA A 7 13.67 -68.81 -13.49
CA ALA A 7 13.01 -69.45 -14.63
C ALA A 7 12.19 -68.49 -15.52
N LEU A 8 11.87 -67.32 -15.04
CA LEU A 8 11.18 -66.29 -15.82
C LEU A 8 12.13 -65.38 -16.61
N LEU A 9 13.42 -65.31 -16.19
CA LEU A 9 14.45 -64.53 -16.84
C LEU A 9 15.13 -65.22 -18.05
N LEU A 10 14.87 -66.49 -18.25
CA LEU A 10 15.48 -67.29 -19.34
C LEU A 10 14.64 -67.41 -20.63
N LEU A 11 13.42 -66.86 -20.63
CA LEU A 11 12.59 -66.82 -21.86
C LEU A 11 12.63 -65.49 -22.61
N ALA A 12 13.27 -64.46 -22.05
CA ALA A 12 13.42 -63.13 -22.69
C ALA A 12 14.73 -62.93 -23.44
N SER A 13 15.70 -63.91 -23.42
CA SER A 13 17.00 -63.73 -24.00
C SER A 13 17.24 -64.39 -25.38
N ALA A 14 16.17 -64.76 -26.10
CA ALA A 14 16.30 -65.46 -27.41
C ALA A 14 15.85 -64.65 -28.61
N VAL A 15 15.55 -63.33 -28.50
CA VAL A 15 15.25 -62.49 -29.69
C VAL A 15 16.04 -61.19 -29.55
N ALA A 16 17.34 -61.30 -29.69
CA ALA A 16 18.20 -60.13 -29.93
C ALA A 16 18.95 -60.32 -31.22
N CYS A 17 18.29 -60.01 -32.35
CA CYS A 17 18.93 -59.54 -33.57
C CYS A 17 17.88 -59.05 -34.58
N ASN A 18 18.03 -57.77 -34.91
CA ASN A 18 17.52 -57.08 -36.09
C ASN A 18 16.17 -56.37 -36.04
N LYS A 19 16.28 -55.09 -36.27
CA LYS A 19 15.27 -54.08 -36.69
C LYS A 19 14.51 -53.45 -35.53
N SER A 20 14.49 -52.15 -35.56
CA SER A 20 13.52 -51.28 -34.95
C SER A 20 12.10 -51.77 -35.28
N GLU A 21 11.56 -52.69 -34.52
CA GLU A 21 10.13 -53.02 -34.50
C GLU A 21 9.46 -52.08 -33.50
N GLU A 22 8.60 -51.24 -34.05
CA GLU A 22 7.58 -50.56 -33.23
C GLU A 22 6.84 -51.63 -32.41
N PHE A 23 6.96 -51.58 -31.10
CA PHE A 23 6.21 -52.42 -30.20
C PHE A 23 4.71 -52.05 -30.31
N THR A 24 3.98 -52.76 -31.16
CA THR A 24 2.51 -52.74 -31.13
C THR A 24 2.05 -53.68 -30.03
N HIS A 25 1.65 -53.11 -28.91
CA HIS A 25 1.05 -53.86 -27.81
C HIS A 25 -0.42 -54.18 -28.15
N GLN A 26 -0.67 -55.36 -28.75
CA GLN A 26 -2.02 -55.97 -28.86
C GLN A 26 -2.20 -56.96 -27.69
N THR A 27 -2.45 -56.48 -26.49
CA THR A 27 -2.91 -57.33 -25.41
C THR A 27 -4.16 -56.75 -24.79
N THR A 28 -5.12 -57.62 -24.45
CA THR A 28 -6.38 -57.34 -23.75
C THR A 28 -6.14 -57.08 -22.26
N GLU A 29 -4.89 -57.04 -21.79
CA GLU A 29 -4.55 -56.73 -20.41
C GLU A 29 -4.21 -55.25 -20.25
N PRO A 30 -4.65 -54.60 -19.16
CA PRO A 30 -4.32 -53.21 -18.89
C PRO A 30 -2.80 -52.98 -18.77
N LEU A 31 -2.31 -51.88 -19.32
CA LEU A 31 -0.93 -51.44 -19.09
C LEU A 31 -0.74 -51.03 -17.66
N VAL A 32 0.25 -51.56 -17.01
CA VAL A 32 0.59 -51.24 -15.61
C VAL A 32 2.02 -50.73 -15.55
N LEU A 33 2.21 -49.50 -15.06
CA LEU A 33 3.50 -48.92 -14.76
C LEU A 33 3.62 -48.66 -13.25
N THR A 34 4.85 -48.76 -12.74
CA THR A 34 5.11 -48.61 -11.31
C THR A 34 5.90 -47.32 -11.06
N GLY A 35 5.26 -46.38 -10.37
CA GLY A 35 5.87 -45.13 -9.94
C GLY A 35 6.44 -45.21 -8.54
N TYR A 36 7.65 -44.74 -8.35
CA TYR A 36 8.29 -44.56 -7.08
C TYR A 36 8.40 -43.09 -6.73
N CYS A 37 8.15 -42.77 -5.44
CA CYS A 37 8.62 -41.51 -4.90
C CYS A 37 10.09 -41.68 -4.54
N ALA A 38 10.98 -40.97 -5.25
CA ALA A 38 12.38 -40.84 -4.83
C ALA A 38 12.44 -40.15 -3.47
N ALA A 39 13.61 -40.15 -2.82
CA ALA A 39 13.76 -39.47 -1.53
C ALA A 39 13.47 -37.95 -1.59
N GLU A 40 13.30 -37.43 -2.78
CA GLU A 40 13.07 -35.99 -3.09
C GLU A 40 11.84 -35.72 -3.96
N SER A 41 11.01 -36.73 -4.33
CA SER A 41 9.83 -36.55 -5.20
C SER A 41 8.50 -36.81 -4.46
N ARG A 42 7.38 -36.07 -4.80
CA ARG A 42 6.25 -35.94 -3.86
C ARG A 42 4.91 -35.61 -4.49
N THR A 43 3.84 -36.09 -3.86
CA THR A 43 2.50 -35.51 -4.01
C THR A 43 1.92 -35.04 -2.67
N HIS A 44 2.37 -35.57 -1.54
CA HIS A 44 2.18 -34.97 -0.23
C HIS A 44 3.35 -35.27 0.72
N PHE A 45 3.49 -34.47 1.79
CA PHE A 45 4.47 -34.65 2.83
C PHE A 45 3.95 -35.53 3.94
N GLY A 46 4.76 -36.49 4.36
CA GLY A 46 4.53 -37.18 5.63
C GLY A 46 5.09 -36.39 6.82
N THR A 47 4.95 -36.94 8.02
CA THR A 47 5.54 -36.37 9.23
C THR A 47 7.06 -36.33 9.11
N PRO A 48 7.71 -35.15 9.26
CA PRO A 48 9.15 -35.06 9.18
C PRO A 48 9.85 -35.87 10.26
N ASP A 49 10.90 -36.58 9.89
CA ASP A 49 11.89 -37.05 10.86
C ASP A 49 13.06 -36.04 10.94
N GLU A 50 14.01 -36.23 11.89
CA GLU A 50 15.09 -35.26 12.19
C GLU A 50 15.93 -34.82 10.97
N SER A 51 15.86 -35.53 9.84
CA SER A 51 16.70 -35.30 8.66
C SER A 51 16.00 -35.39 7.34
N ARG A 52 14.77 -35.88 7.26
CA ARG A 52 14.06 -36.15 6.00
C ARG A 52 12.57 -35.95 6.12
N ILE A 53 11.95 -35.47 5.05
CA ILE A 53 10.52 -35.44 4.90
C ILE A 53 10.14 -36.60 3.98
N PRO A 54 9.35 -37.56 4.45
CA PRO A 54 8.89 -38.64 3.61
C PRO A 54 7.80 -38.17 2.65
N TYR A 55 7.76 -38.74 1.49
CA TYR A 55 6.90 -38.38 0.37
C TYR A 55 6.07 -39.56 -0.06
N PHE A 56 4.82 -39.30 -0.46
CA PHE A 56 3.85 -40.27 -0.84
C PHE A 56 3.08 -39.83 -2.07
N TRP A 57 2.67 -40.77 -2.89
CA TRP A 57 1.54 -40.59 -3.80
C TRP A 57 0.26 -40.49 -2.97
N SER A 58 -0.64 -39.60 -3.33
CA SER A 58 -1.92 -39.42 -2.63
C SER A 58 -3.02 -40.24 -3.31
N ALA A 59 -3.95 -40.76 -2.51
CA ALA A 59 -5.16 -41.37 -3.04
C ALA A 59 -5.88 -40.38 -3.99
N GLY A 60 -6.23 -40.84 -5.19
CA GLY A 60 -6.77 -40.00 -6.25
C GLY A 60 -5.74 -39.52 -7.26
N ASP A 61 -4.44 -39.63 -6.98
CA ASP A 61 -3.41 -39.30 -7.96
C ASP A 61 -3.50 -40.19 -9.21
N TYR A 62 -3.19 -39.60 -10.33
CA TYR A 62 -3.12 -40.25 -11.63
C TYR A 62 -1.99 -39.66 -12.46
N ILE A 63 -1.58 -40.39 -13.49
CA ILE A 63 -0.52 -39.94 -14.37
C ILE A 63 -0.97 -40.02 -15.83
N TRP A 64 -0.48 -39.13 -16.65
CA TRP A 64 -0.75 -39.13 -18.07
C TRP A 64 0.38 -39.83 -18.83
N LEU A 65 0.01 -40.81 -19.69
CA LEU A 65 0.91 -41.34 -20.70
C LEU A 65 0.53 -40.70 -22.04
N GLY A 66 1.34 -39.78 -22.49
CA GLY A 66 1.00 -38.93 -23.64
C GLY A 66 -0.30 -38.13 -23.38
N SER A 67 -1.39 -38.51 -24.01
CA SER A 67 -2.71 -37.91 -23.87
C SER A 67 -3.74 -38.78 -23.14
N VAL A 68 -3.35 -39.96 -22.69
CA VAL A 68 -4.25 -40.91 -22.03
C VAL A 68 -3.96 -40.95 -20.52
N LYS A 69 -5.00 -40.76 -19.76
CA LYS A 69 -4.95 -40.73 -18.28
C LYS A 69 -5.00 -42.14 -17.68
N SER A 70 -4.19 -42.42 -16.65
CA SER A 70 -4.33 -43.67 -15.87
C SER A 70 -5.58 -43.64 -15.01
N ASN A 71 -5.96 -44.81 -14.49
CA ASN A 71 -6.86 -44.90 -13.36
C ASN A 71 -6.21 -44.21 -12.13
N PRO A 72 -7.01 -43.56 -11.26
CA PRO A 72 -6.49 -43.01 -10.03
C PRO A 72 -6.05 -44.10 -9.04
N ILE A 73 -5.01 -43.86 -8.25
CA ILE A 73 -4.63 -44.77 -7.17
C ILE A 73 -5.62 -44.66 -6.00
N SER A 74 -5.79 -45.73 -5.25
CA SER A 74 -6.82 -45.86 -4.21
C SER A 74 -6.37 -45.49 -2.81
N GLU A 75 -5.08 -45.41 -2.58
CA GLU A 75 -4.47 -45.22 -1.24
C GLU A 75 -3.14 -44.47 -1.32
N ASP A 76 -2.79 -43.79 -0.24
CA ASP A 76 -1.50 -43.13 -0.11
C ASP A 76 -0.37 -44.16 -0.02
N CYS A 77 0.66 -44.00 -0.85
CA CYS A 77 1.75 -44.97 -0.89
C CYS A 77 3.05 -44.36 -1.46
N ARG A 78 4.20 -44.95 -1.07
CA ARG A 78 5.50 -44.58 -1.66
C ARG A 78 5.76 -45.18 -3.02
N GLN A 79 5.07 -46.27 -3.32
CA GLN A 79 5.16 -46.99 -4.59
C GLN A 79 3.75 -47.22 -5.09
N ALA A 80 3.37 -46.55 -6.18
CA ALA A 80 2.07 -46.66 -6.80
C ALA A 80 2.11 -47.48 -8.08
N LYS A 81 1.04 -48.22 -8.35
CA LYS A 81 0.77 -48.84 -9.65
C LYS A 81 -0.26 -48.02 -10.37
N PHE A 82 0.10 -47.52 -11.55
CA PHE A 82 -0.80 -46.79 -12.45
C PHE A 82 -1.24 -47.72 -13.58
N GLU A 83 -2.54 -47.84 -13.79
CA GLU A 83 -3.15 -48.72 -14.73
C GLU A 83 -3.92 -47.94 -15.81
N TRP A 84 -3.78 -48.36 -17.06
CA TRP A 84 -4.52 -47.78 -18.19
C TRP A 84 -5.40 -48.84 -18.84
N ASP A 85 -6.72 -48.70 -18.77
CA ASP A 85 -7.67 -49.58 -19.42
C ASP A 85 -7.61 -49.47 -20.96
N ASN A 86 -7.21 -48.29 -21.45
CA ASN A 86 -7.09 -48.01 -22.88
C ASN A 86 -5.70 -47.38 -23.13
N ALA A 87 -4.68 -48.23 -23.12
CA ALA A 87 -3.31 -47.78 -23.47
C ALA A 87 -3.24 -47.34 -24.94
N PRO A 88 -2.46 -46.30 -25.29
CA PRO A 88 -2.23 -45.95 -26.69
C PRO A 88 -1.59 -47.09 -27.45
N SER A 89 -2.01 -47.30 -28.70
CA SER A 89 -1.52 -48.39 -29.55
C SER A 89 -0.06 -48.29 -29.96
N THR A 90 0.54 -47.15 -29.87
CA THR A 90 1.98 -46.85 -30.02
C THR A 90 2.45 -46.15 -28.77
N ILE A 91 3.18 -46.86 -27.97
CA ILE A 91 3.88 -46.31 -26.83
C ILE A 91 5.27 -46.02 -27.34
N GLY A 92 5.52 -44.75 -27.74
CA GLY A 92 6.88 -44.22 -27.92
C GLY A 92 7.67 -44.29 -26.63
N ASP A 93 8.68 -43.53 -26.48
CA ASP A 93 9.41 -43.43 -25.21
C ASP A 93 8.42 -43.06 -24.10
N PHE A 94 8.10 -43.93 -23.16
CA PHE A 94 7.06 -43.83 -22.13
C PHE A 94 7.14 -42.52 -21.32
N HIS A 95 6.78 -41.40 -21.97
CA HIS A 95 6.74 -40.07 -21.38
C HIS A 95 5.50 -39.92 -20.50
N LEU A 96 5.73 -39.69 -19.24
CA LEU A 96 4.72 -39.62 -18.18
C LEU A 96 4.65 -38.21 -17.62
N PHE A 97 3.44 -37.71 -17.41
CA PHE A 97 3.18 -36.35 -16.96
C PHE A 97 2.22 -36.36 -15.78
N TYR A 98 2.63 -35.75 -14.69
CA TYR A 98 1.81 -35.52 -13.50
C TYR A 98 1.30 -34.09 -13.47
N ASN A 99 -0.02 -33.91 -13.33
CA ASN A 99 -0.71 -32.61 -13.29
C ASN A 99 -0.43 -31.66 -14.49
N MET A 100 -0.01 -32.20 -15.62
CA MET A 100 0.12 -31.45 -16.85
C MET A 100 -0.99 -31.83 -17.82
N THR A 101 -1.64 -30.86 -18.43
CA THR A 101 -2.81 -31.06 -19.30
C THR A 101 -2.55 -30.64 -20.74
N GLY A 102 -3.34 -31.21 -21.66
CA GLY A 102 -3.28 -30.89 -23.08
C GLY A 102 -2.05 -31.42 -23.81
N SER A 103 -2.02 -31.21 -25.13
CA SER A 103 -0.90 -31.58 -26.00
C SER A 103 0.36 -30.73 -25.72
N ASN A 104 0.19 -29.51 -25.23
CA ASN A 104 1.25 -28.57 -24.93
C ASN A 104 1.84 -28.71 -23.52
N LYS A 105 1.33 -29.68 -22.74
CA LYS A 105 1.81 -29.89 -21.35
C LYS A 105 1.69 -28.65 -20.47
N ASN A 106 0.51 -28.08 -20.44
CA ASN A 106 0.19 -26.94 -19.58
C ASN A 106 0.09 -27.39 -18.13
N ALA A 107 0.67 -26.62 -17.24
CA ALA A 107 0.59 -26.78 -15.81
C ALA A 107 0.21 -25.44 -15.14
N LYS A 108 -0.30 -25.52 -13.91
CA LYS A 108 -0.72 -24.32 -13.16
C LYS A 108 -0.42 -24.52 -11.69
N VAL A 109 0.33 -23.58 -11.12
CA VAL A 109 0.48 -23.42 -9.68
C VAL A 109 -0.54 -22.41 -9.19
N LEU A 110 -1.27 -22.75 -8.13
CA LEU A 110 -2.32 -21.89 -7.58
C LEU A 110 -1.76 -20.78 -6.69
N THR A 111 -2.39 -19.62 -6.70
CA THR A 111 -2.08 -18.50 -5.79
C THR A 111 -2.64 -18.71 -4.39
N ASN A 112 -3.80 -19.38 -4.28
CA ASN A 112 -4.41 -19.77 -3.01
C ASN A 112 -4.32 -21.29 -2.91
N GLN A 113 -3.64 -21.78 -1.90
CA GLN A 113 -3.32 -23.17 -1.66
C GLN A 113 -3.89 -23.62 -0.31
N SER A 114 -4.16 -24.92 -0.17
CA SER A 114 -4.71 -25.48 1.06
C SER A 114 -3.63 -26.13 1.90
N ALA A 115 -3.66 -25.92 3.19
CA ALA A 115 -2.75 -26.59 4.13
C ALA A 115 -3.16 -28.05 4.44
N ASP A 116 -3.94 -28.71 3.56
CA ASP A 116 -4.36 -30.11 3.71
C ASP A 116 -3.23 -31.12 3.42
N GLY A 117 -2.09 -30.64 2.94
CA GLY A 117 -0.92 -31.43 2.60
C GLY A 117 -0.95 -32.06 1.20
N ASN A 118 -2.03 -31.88 0.42
CA ASN A 118 -2.13 -32.39 -0.94
C ASN A 118 -1.58 -31.38 -1.97
N LEU A 119 -0.29 -31.44 -2.19
CA LEU A 119 0.41 -30.51 -3.09
C LEU A 119 -0.03 -30.63 -4.56
N GLY A 120 -0.55 -31.78 -4.97
CA GLY A 120 -1.07 -31.99 -6.30
C GLY A 120 -2.29 -31.12 -6.59
N ASN A 121 -3.15 -30.91 -5.61
CA ASN A 121 -4.31 -30.01 -5.72
C ASN A 121 -3.88 -28.55 -5.85
N ASP A 122 -2.74 -28.18 -5.27
CA ASP A 122 -2.18 -26.83 -5.29
C ASP A 122 -1.36 -26.53 -6.54
N GLY A 123 -1.18 -27.53 -7.39
CA GLY A 123 -0.54 -27.38 -8.69
C GLY A 123 0.88 -27.93 -8.75
N ASP A 124 1.27 -28.83 -7.82
CA ASP A 124 2.51 -29.58 -8.00
C ASP A 124 2.43 -30.43 -9.27
N PHE A 125 3.47 -30.43 -10.06
CA PHE A 125 3.50 -31.17 -11.30
C PHE A 125 4.91 -31.68 -11.63
N GLY A 126 4.96 -32.75 -12.43
CA GLY A 126 6.20 -33.44 -12.70
C GLY A 126 6.20 -34.22 -14.03
N TYR A 127 7.40 -34.69 -14.37
CA TYR A 127 7.67 -35.42 -15.59
C TYR A 127 8.52 -36.64 -15.28
N ALA A 128 8.29 -37.74 -16.01
CA ALA A 128 9.14 -38.92 -15.93
C ALA A 128 9.20 -39.64 -17.29
N VAL A 129 10.21 -40.48 -17.43
CA VAL A 129 10.28 -41.49 -18.48
C VAL A 129 10.38 -42.85 -17.81
N ALA A 130 9.48 -43.77 -18.14
CA ALA A 130 9.57 -45.13 -17.61
C ALA A 130 10.70 -45.91 -18.29
N ASP A 131 11.37 -46.73 -17.52
CA ASP A 131 12.37 -47.65 -18.03
C ASP A 131 11.76 -48.86 -18.79
N GLU A 132 12.63 -49.72 -19.30
CA GLU A 132 12.23 -50.94 -20.02
C GLU A 132 11.42 -51.96 -19.19
N PHE A 133 11.40 -51.78 -17.86
CA PHE A 133 10.63 -52.60 -16.91
C PHE A 133 9.33 -51.95 -16.48
N GLY A 134 9.01 -50.80 -17.03
CA GLY A 134 7.81 -50.03 -16.66
C GLY A 134 7.93 -49.35 -15.29
N ILE A 135 9.15 -49.08 -14.84
CA ILE A 135 9.43 -48.40 -13.59
C ILE A 135 9.82 -46.93 -13.89
N PHE A 136 9.29 -46.01 -13.11
CA PHE A 136 9.64 -44.58 -13.23
C PHE A 136 9.80 -43.90 -11.88
N CYS A 137 10.54 -42.81 -11.87
CA CYS A 137 10.64 -41.88 -10.79
C CYS A 137 10.24 -40.50 -11.26
N LEU A 138 9.25 -39.89 -10.61
CA LEU A 138 8.76 -38.57 -11.01
C LEU A 138 9.79 -37.50 -10.67
N ASP A 139 10.14 -36.70 -11.66
CA ASP A 139 10.97 -35.50 -11.53
C ASP A 139 10.04 -34.28 -11.45
N HIS A 140 9.88 -33.73 -10.25
CA HIS A 140 9.03 -32.58 -10.01
C HIS A 140 9.63 -31.32 -10.62
N LYS A 141 8.77 -30.53 -11.23
CA LYS A 141 9.15 -29.30 -11.94
C LYS A 141 8.78 -28.04 -11.19
N THR A 142 8.10 -28.18 -10.06
CA THR A 142 7.84 -27.14 -9.07
C THR A 142 8.94 -27.11 -8.01
N SER A 143 8.94 -26.08 -7.19
CA SER A 143 9.71 -25.96 -5.94
C SER A 143 8.76 -25.83 -4.77
N TYR A 144 9.30 -25.91 -3.55
CA TYR A 144 8.47 -25.93 -2.34
C TYR A 144 8.98 -24.91 -1.32
N ILE A 145 8.05 -24.24 -0.65
CA ILE A 145 8.35 -23.42 0.51
C ILE A 145 7.72 -24.11 1.71
N TRP A 146 8.57 -24.51 2.65
CA TRP A 146 8.17 -25.27 3.81
C TRP A 146 8.27 -24.43 5.08
N PHE A 147 7.19 -24.41 5.86
CA PHE A 147 7.06 -23.66 7.09
C PHE A 147 7.20 -24.59 8.31
N ASP A 148 7.90 -24.10 9.31
CA ASP A 148 8.01 -24.66 10.66
C ASP A 148 7.68 -23.50 11.61
N THR A 149 6.37 -23.28 11.84
CA THR A 149 5.85 -22.14 12.58
C THR A 149 5.40 -22.55 13.97
N LYS A 150 5.85 -21.83 14.98
CA LYS A 150 5.60 -22.16 16.39
C LYS A 150 5.47 -20.91 17.25
N SER A 151 4.89 -21.08 18.43
CA SER A 151 4.85 -20.09 19.49
C SER A 151 5.06 -20.75 20.85
N ASN A 152 5.72 -20.05 21.77
CA ASN A 152 5.82 -20.46 23.18
C ASN A 152 4.66 -19.90 24.02
N GLU A 153 3.79 -19.13 23.41
CA GLU A 153 2.65 -18.45 24.02
C GLU A 153 1.36 -18.90 23.36
N GLN A 154 0.24 -18.68 24.04
CA GLN A 154 -1.07 -18.94 23.45
C GLN A 154 -1.43 -17.77 22.52
N LEU A 155 -1.41 -18.03 21.21
CA LEU A 155 -1.84 -17.10 20.19
C LEU A 155 -3.26 -17.45 19.69
N PRO A 156 -3.95 -16.51 19.02
CA PRO A 156 -5.12 -16.85 18.21
C PRO A 156 -4.76 -17.92 17.17
N MET A 157 -5.75 -18.58 16.57
CA MET A 157 -5.50 -19.60 15.55
C MET A 157 -4.88 -18.97 14.30
N LEU A 158 -3.83 -19.57 13.76
CA LEU A 158 -3.22 -19.18 12.49
C LEU A 158 -4.16 -19.58 11.35
N MET A 159 -4.57 -18.59 10.55
CA MET A 159 -5.50 -18.76 9.44
C MET A 159 -4.80 -18.89 8.10
N THR A 160 -3.82 -18.01 7.83
CA THR A 160 -3.09 -18.03 6.57
C THR A 160 -1.61 -17.69 6.74
N ILE A 161 -0.80 -18.22 5.81
CA ILE A 161 0.58 -17.77 5.59
C ILE A 161 0.67 -17.26 4.16
N THR A 162 1.09 -16.02 3.95
CA THR A 162 1.28 -15.43 2.63
C THR A 162 2.76 -15.15 2.39
N VAL A 163 3.27 -15.60 1.25
CA VAL A 163 4.64 -15.32 0.80
C VAL A 163 4.58 -14.38 -0.39
N THR A 164 5.34 -13.29 -0.32
CA THR A 164 5.48 -12.31 -1.40
C THR A 164 6.96 -12.14 -1.76
N VAL A 165 7.27 -12.15 -3.05
CA VAL A 165 8.60 -11.86 -3.58
C VAL A 165 8.58 -10.59 -4.41
N ALA A 166 9.76 -10.09 -4.82
CA ALA A 166 9.89 -8.88 -5.61
C ALA A 166 9.01 -8.89 -6.87
N GLU A 167 8.54 -7.74 -7.28
CA GLU A 167 7.83 -7.56 -8.55
C GLU A 167 8.64 -8.10 -9.74
N GLY A 168 7.95 -8.68 -10.71
CA GLY A 168 8.56 -9.29 -11.88
C GLY A 168 9.01 -10.74 -11.70
N LEU A 169 8.97 -11.28 -10.48
CA LEU A 169 9.11 -12.72 -10.21
C LEU A 169 7.73 -13.36 -10.08
N ALA A 170 7.57 -14.60 -10.57
CA ALA A 170 6.33 -15.35 -10.43
C ALA A 170 6.55 -16.59 -9.56
N LEU A 171 5.77 -16.71 -8.48
CA LEU A 171 5.71 -17.91 -7.65
C LEU A 171 4.57 -18.85 -8.07
N ALA A 172 3.51 -18.31 -8.67
CA ALA A 172 2.34 -19.03 -9.13
C ALA A 172 1.93 -18.55 -10.52
N GLY A 173 1.09 -19.32 -11.20
CA GLY A 173 0.58 -19.01 -12.55
C GLY A 173 0.56 -20.19 -13.47
N GLU A 174 0.26 -19.93 -14.75
CA GLU A 174 0.17 -20.94 -15.81
C GLU A 174 1.46 -20.97 -16.62
N CYS A 175 1.94 -22.17 -16.92
CA CYS A 175 3.20 -22.38 -17.62
C CYS A 175 3.10 -23.57 -18.58
N VAL A 176 4.02 -23.62 -19.54
CA VAL A 176 4.14 -24.71 -20.52
C VAL A 176 5.49 -25.41 -20.31
N PHE A 177 5.46 -26.74 -20.30
CA PHE A 177 6.65 -27.55 -20.15
C PHE A 177 7.07 -28.16 -21.50
N ASP A 178 8.24 -27.76 -22.00
CA ASP A 178 8.88 -28.39 -23.15
C ASP A 178 9.64 -29.64 -22.67
N TYR A 179 8.97 -30.79 -22.75
CA TYR A 179 9.51 -32.04 -22.29
C TYR A 179 10.63 -32.58 -23.21
N ALA A 180 10.70 -32.17 -24.46
CA ALA A 180 11.77 -32.60 -25.37
C ALA A 180 13.13 -32.02 -24.97
N ASN A 181 13.13 -30.79 -24.45
CA ASN A 181 14.33 -30.11 -23.95
C ASN A 181 14.43 -30.15 -22.42
N ASN A 182 13.42 -30.69 -21.73
CA ASN A 182 13.30 -30.74 -20.26
C ASN A 182 13.40 -29.35 -19.61
N VAL A 183 12.79 -28.35 -20.24
CA VAL A 183 12.82 -26.96 -19.82
C VAL A 183 11.42 -26.34 -19.77
N TRP A 184 11.29 -25.27 -19.02
CA TRP A 184 10.11 -24.40 -19.03
C TRP A 184 10.15 -23.45 -20.22
N GLU A 185 9.02 -23.24 -20.85
CA GLU A 185 8.85 -22.00 -21.59
C GLU A 185 8.82 -20.84 -20.58
N SER A 186 9.69 -19.88 -20.76
CA SER A 186 10.02 -18.84 -19.76
C SER A 186 8.90 -17.83 -19.47
N ALA A 187 7.76 -17.90 -20.16
CA ALA A 187 6.64 -16.99 -19.97
C ALA A 187 5.57 -17.63 -19.08
N VAL A 188 5.49 -17.17 -17.86
CA VAL A 188 4.37 -17.48 -16.96
C VAL A 188 3.20 -16.58 -17.35
N THR A 189 2.06 -17.17 -17.73
CA THR A 189 0.82 -16.43 -17.97
C THR A 189 0.05 -16.29 -16.66
N ASN A 190 -0.56 -15.12 -16.42
CA ASN A 190 -1.24 -14.80 -15.15
C ASN A 190 -0.35 -15.06 -13.93
N GLY A 191 0.94 -14.68 -14.05
CA GLY A 191 1.91 -14.87 -12.99
C GLY A 191 1.61 -14.01 -11.77
N SER A 192 1.78 -14.60 -10.57
CA SER A 192 1.67 -13.91 -9.29
C SER A 192 3.00 -14.01 -8.54
N ASN A 193 3.46 -12.89 -8.00
CA ASN A 193 4.58 -12.84 -7.08
C ASN A 193 4.19 -13.21 -5.64
N GLN A 194 2.94 -13.62 -5.42
CA GLN A 194 2.38 -13.95 -4.12
C GLN A 194 1.68 -15.30 -4.14
N ILE A 195 1.84 -16.07 -3.06
CA ILE A 195 1.10 -17.31 -2.76
C ILE A 195 0.58 -17.23 -1.33
N THR A 196 -0.67 -17.66 -1.12
CA THR A 196 -1.28 -17.77 0.21
C THR A 196 -1.63 -19.23 0.50
N LEU A 197 -1.20 -19.73 1.66
CA LEU A 197 -1.56 -21.02 2.21
C LEU A 197 -2.68 -20.83 3.24
N ASP A 198 -3.81 -21.47 3.03
CA ASP A 198 -5.02 -21.36 3.85
C ASP A 198 -5.17 -22.61 4.74
N PHE A 199 -5.31 -22.40 6.03
CA PHE A 199 -5.53 -23.45 7.05
C PHE A 199 -7.02 -23.72 7.32
N GLY A 200 -7.93 -23.18 6.52
CA GLY A 200 -9.37 -23.40 6.65
C GLY A 200 -9.93 -22.84 7.96
N GLU A 201 -10.28 -23.72 8.90
CA GLU A 201 -10.75 -23.34 10.24
C GLU A 201 -9.65 -22.81 11.15
N GLY A 202 -8.41 -22.79 10.66
CA GLY A 202 -7.23 -22.34 11.38
C GLY A 202 -6.55 -23.43 12.19
N VAL A 203 -5.30 -23.18 12.58
CA VAL A 203 -4.48 -24.08 13.36
C VAL A 203 -3.86 -23.38 14.57
N ALA A 204 -3.85 -24.05 15.73
CA ALA A 204 -3.19 -23.53 16.91
C ALA A 204 -1.66 -23.73 16.81
N LEU A 205 -0.90 -22.65 17.01
CA LEU A 205 0.55 -22.76 17.16
C LEU A 205 0.87 -23.31 18.53
N GLN A 206 1.75 -24.30 18.57
CA GLN A 206 2.17 -24.97 19.80
C GLN A 206 3.64 -24.71 20.09
N SER A 207 4.06 -25.03 21.31
CA SER A 207 5.43 -24.79 21.78
C SER A 207 6.48 -25.64 21.05
N ALA A 208 7.73 -25.27 21.22
CA ALA A 208 8.96 -25.61 20.52
C ALA A 208 9.15 -27.04 19.96
N ASN A 209 8.38 -28.03 20.41
CA ASN A 209 8.53 -29.45 19.96
C ASN A 209 7.41 -29.90 19.00
N GLU A 210 6.39 -29.10 18.78
CA GLU A 210 5.23 -29.45 17.97
C GLU A 210 4.79 -28.25 17.10
N GLY A 211 5.74 -27.65 16.35
CA GLY A 211 5.43 -26.58 15.39
C GLY A 211 4.44 -27.05 14.32
N VAL A 212 3.69 -26.10 13.77
CA VAL A 212 2.86 -26.35 12.60
C VAL A 212 3.78 -26.47 11.39
N PHE A 213 3.75 -27.64 10.76
CA PHE A 213 4.47 -27.92 9.51
C PHE A 213 3.49 -27.83 8.35
N ALA A 214 3.79 -26.98 7.39
CA ALA A 214 3.00 -26.81 6.19
C ALA A 214 3.90 -26.47 5.00
N ALA A 215 3.43 -26.73 3.80
CA ALA A 215 4.19 -26.45 2.59
C ALA A 215 3.34 -25.77 1.52
N MET A 216 3.95 -24.87 0.77
CA MET A 216 3.43 -24.29 -0.47
C MET A 216 4.17 -24.86 -1.67
N VAL A 217 3.45 -25.03 -2.77
CA VAL A 217 4.01 -25.28 -4.09
C VAL A 217 4.31 -23.93 -4.74
N ALA A 218 5.49 -23.78 -5.31
CA ALA A 218 5.88 -22.58 -6.02
C ALA A 218 6.53 -22.90 -7.37
N LEU A 219 6.43 -22.00 -8.33
CA LEU A 219 7.25 -22.06 -9.53
C LEU A 219 8.72 -21.79 -9.19
N PRO A 220 9.68 -22.41 -9.89
CA PRO A 220 11.07 -22.04 -9.78
C PRO A 220 11.27 -20.54 -10.05
N ALA A 221 11.96 -19.84 -9.14
CA ALA A 221 12.13 -18.39 -9.19
C ALA A 221 13.51 -17.95 -8.67
N ALA A 222 14.04 -16.86 -9.27
CA ALA A 222 15.35 -16.32 -8.92
C ALA A 222 15.27 -15.41 -7.67
N ILE A 223 14.91 -16.00 -6.52
CA ILE A 223 14.74 -15.27 -5.25
C ILE A 223 16.03 -15.11 -4.44
N GLY A 224 17.11 -15.75 -4.85
CA GLY A 224 18.38 -15.71 -4.12
C GLY A 224 18.96 -14.31 -4.01
N GLY A 225 19.11 -13.81 -2.79
CA GLY A 225 19.61 -12.46 -2.52
C GLY A 225 18.55 -11.34 -2.63
N THR A 226 17.29 -11.67 -2.95
CA THR A 226 16.18 -10.72 -2.95
C THR A 226 15.38 -10.81 -1.64
N GLU A 227 14.54 -9.82 -1.37
CA GLU A 227 13.63 -9.88 -0.23
C GLU A 227 12.46 -10.81 -0.50
N LEU A 228 12.11 -11.58 0.53
CA LEU A 228 10.95 -12.44 0.59
C LEU A 228 10.20 -12.08 1.85
N THR A 229 8.99 -11.54 1.71
CA THR A 229 8.11 -11.21 2.83
C THR A 229 7.21 -12.40 3.15
N VAL A 230 7.11 -12.74 4.43
CA VAL A 230 6.18 -13.75 4.93
C VAL A 230 5.23 -13.09 5.91
N GLU A 231 3.94 -13.12 5.61
CA GLU A 231 2.88 -12.63 6.48
C GLU A 231 2.08 -13.80 7.05
N TYR A 232 1.86 -13.77 8.35
CA TYR A 232 1.02 -14.70 9.10
C TYR A 232 -0.21 -13.94 9.58
N ARG A 233 -1.41 -14.45 9.28
CA ARG A 233 -2.68 -13.85 9.71
C ARG A 233 -3.42 -14.78 10.65
N PHE A 234 -3.94 -14.22 11.73
CA PHE A 234 -4.62 -14.94 12.80
C PHE A 234 -6.14 -14.70 12.78
N ALA A 235 -6.87 -15.55 13.51
CA ALA A 235 -8.34 -15.55 13.53
C ALA A 235 -8.98 -14.29 14.12
N ASP A 236 -8.27 -13.55 14.96
CA ASP A 236 -8.70 -12.25 15.50
C ASP A 236 -8.37 -11.07 14.55
N GLY A 237 -7.82 -11.36 13.37
CA GLY A 237 -7.40 -10.37 12.38
C GLY A 237 -5.99 -9.83 12.62
N SER A 238 -5.34 -10.18 13.73
CA SER A 238 -3.94 -9.78 13.96
C SER A 238 -3.00 -10.41 12.94
N THR A 239 -1.88 -9.74 12.67
CA THR A 239 -0.87 -10.19 11.72
C THR A 239 0.52 -10.15 12.33
N TYR A 240 1.40 -10.99 11.80
CA TYR A 240 2.84 -10.93 12.01
C TYR A 240 3.53 -10.99 10.65
N SER A 241 4.49 -10.15 10.40
CA SER A 241 5.25 -10.14 9.15
C SER A 241 6.75 -10.17 9.41
N GLU A 242 7.46 -10.91 8.58
CA GLU A 242 8.92 -10.94 8.59
C GLU A 242 9.49 -10.90 7.18
N VAL A 243 10.65 -10.26 7.03
CA VAL A 243 11.40 -10.23 5.76
C VAL A 243 12.59 -11.19 5.87
N LYS A 244 12.69 -12.08 4.91
CA LYS A 244 13.80 -13.04 4.75
C LYS A 244 14.61 -12.70 3.51
N GLN A 245 15.87 -13.08 3.51
CA GLN A 245 16.73 -13.03 2.31
C GLN A 245 17.23 -14.44 1.99
N PRO A 246 16.55 -15.19 1.12
CA PRO A 246 16.98 -16.51 0.70
C PRO A 246 18.38 -16.46 0.09
N LYS A 247 19.23 -17.42 0.46
CA LYS A 247 20.61 -17.50 -0.10
C LYS A 247 20.64 -18.17 -1.46
N LYS A 248 19.57 -18.86 -1.84
CA LYS A 248 19.47 -19.63 -3.09
C LYS A 248 18.17 -19.32 -3.80
N ASN A 249 18.15 -19.55 -5.09
CA ASN A 249 16.94 -19.53 -5.89
C ASN A 249 16.04 -20.72 -5.53
N LEU A 250 14.76 -20.59 -5.81
CA LEU A 250 13.86 -21.74 -5.90
C LEU A 250 14.15 -22.45 -7.22
N THR A 251 14.57 -23.70 -7.14
CA THR A 251 14.82 -24.56 -8.29
C THR A 251 13.89 -25.78 -8.26
N ALA A 252 13.62 -26.37 -9.41
CA ALA A 252 12.73 -27.51 -9.53
C ALA A 252 13.17 -28.66 -8.59
N GLY A 253 12.23 -29.21 -7.84
CA GLY A 253 12.46 -30.27 -6.86
C GLY A 253 13.03 -29.79 -5.52
N ASP A 254 13.53 -28.57 -5.42
CA ASP A 254 14.13 -28.05 -4.18
C ASP A 254 13.08 -27.53 -3.18
N THR A 255 13.49 -27.53 -1.91
CA THR A 255 12.68 -27.00 -0.80
C THR A 255 13.42 -25.86 -0.10
N GLN A 256 12.74 -24.72 0.01
CA GLN A 256 13.15 -23.62 0.88
C GLN A 256 12.44 -23.74 2.22
N ARG A 257 13.20 -23.91 3.32
CA ARG A 257 12.64 -23.97 4.67
C ARG A 257 12.60 -22.58 5.30
N ILE A 258 11.46 -22.24 5.91
CA ILE A 258 11.23 -21.05 6.72
C ILE A 258 10.83 -21.52 8.12
N SER A 259 11.66 -21.19 9.12
CA SER A 259 11.36 -21.49 10.53
C SER A 259 11.12 -20.18 11.26
N THR A 260 9.98 -20.08 11.93
CA THR A 260 9.54 -18.86 12.61
C THR A 260 8.99 -19.19 13.99
N THR A 261 9.35 -18.38 14.98
CA THR A 261 8.74 -18.40 16.31
C THR A 261 8.10 -17.06 16.55
N ILE A 262 6.80 -17.03 16.79
CA ILE A 262 6.00 -15.80 16.92
C ILE A 262 5.64 -15.63 18.40
N ALA A 263 5.87 -14.43 18.97
CA ALA A 263 5.43 -14.05 20.29
C ALA A 263 4.15 -13.20 20.22
N LEU A 264 3.35 -13.22 21.29
CA LEU A 264 2.10 -12.43 21.35
C LEU A 264 2.37 -10.92 21.19
N ALA A 265 3.50 -10.44 21.72
CA ALA A 265 3.90 -9.03 21.63
C ALA A 265 4.29 -8.59 20.22
N ASP A 266 4.57 -9.52 19.31
CA ASP A 266 4.97 -9.23 17.93
C ASP A 266 3.74 -9.10 16.99
N LEU A 267 2.53 -9.40 17.49
CA LEU A 267 1.33 -9.33 16.70
C LEU A 267 0.87 -7.87 16.53
N VAL A 268 0.71 -7.47 15.30
CA VAL A 268 0.05 -6.22 14.93
C VAL A 268 -1.46 -6.46 14.95
N GLN A 269 -2.16 -5.77 15.85
CA GLN A 269 -3.61 -5.86 15.94
C GLN A 269 -4.24 -5.17 14.73
N PRO A 270 -5.36 -5.70 14.20
CA PRO A 270 -6.10 -5.00 13.17
C PRO A 270 -6.59 -3.66 13.71
N GLU A 271 -6.54 -2.64 12.89
CA GLU A 271 -7.21 -1.39 13.24
C GLU A 271 -8.70 -1.69 13.50
N PRO A 272 -9.26 -1.17 14.60
CA PRO A 272 -10.67 -1.38 14.90
C PRO A 272 -11.52 -0.88 13.73
N GLU A 273 -12.46 -1.70 13.26
CA GLU A 273 -13.45 -1.22 12.28
C GLU A 273 -14.18 -0.01 12.84
N LEU A 274 -13.93 1.14 12.25
CA LEU A 274 -14.64 2.35 12.59
C LEU A 274 -16.12 2.20 12.18
N PRO A 275 -17.06 2.67 13.00
CA PRO A 275 -18.48 2.62 12.68
C PRO A 275 -18.86 3.59 11.54
N TYR A 276 -17.91 4.32 11.02
CA TYR A 276 -18.05 5.30 9.95
C TYR A 276 -16.96 5.10 8.90
N GLU A 277 -17.21 5.63 7.71
CA GLU A 277 -16.23 5.77 6.62
C GLU A 277 -15.53 7.12 6.76
N LEU A 278 -14.21 7.17 6.57
CA LEU A 278 -13.48 8.42 6.40
C LEU A 278 -13.36 8.74 4.92
N ARG A 279 -13.79 9.94 4.55
CA ARG A 279 -13.49 10.53 3.25
C ARG A 279 -12.53 11.68 3.46
N VAL A 280 -11.55 11.80 2.58
CA VAL A 280 -10.45 12.75 2.74
C VAL A 280 -10.44 13.73 1.57
N LEU A 281 -10.34 15.01 1.90
CA LEU A 281 -10.04 16.07 0.94
C LEU A 281 -8.52 16.24 0.88
N THR A 282 -7.92 15.85 -0.24
CA THR A 282 -6.46 15.87 -0.46
C THR A 282 -6.01 17.01 -1.37
N PHE A 283 -6.92 17.78 -1.93
CA PHE A 283 -6.67 18.84 -2.92
C PHE A 283 -5.96 18.36 -4.20
N GLU A 284 -5.96 17.07 -4.48
CA GLU A 284 -5.24 16.50 -5.62
C GLU A 284 -6.07 16.46 -6.90
N ASP A 285 -5.41 16.64 -8.04
CA ASP A 285 -6.04 16.66 -9.37
C ASP A 285 -6.71 15.34 -9.75
N GLN A 286 -6.35 14.24 -9.10
CA GLN A 286 -6.99 12.93 -9.30
C GLN A 286 -8.37 12.84 -8.63
N ASP A 287 -8.75 13.81 -7.83
CA ASP A 287 -10.08 13.87 -7.26
C ASP A 287 -11.11 14.17 -8.38
N ALA A 288 -11.78 13.11 -8.84
CA ALA A 288 -12.77 13.21 -9.91
C ALA A 288 -14.08 13.93 -9.49
N ARG A 289 -14.17 14.36 -8.24
CA ARG A 289 -15.37 14.95 -7.66
C ARG A 289 -15.32 16.48 -7.59
N PHE A 290 -14.18 17.06 -7.99
CA PHE A 290 -14.04 18.51 -8.05
C PHE A 290 -15.03 19.12 -9.06
N GLU A 291 -15.88 20.05 -8.60
CA GLU A 291 -16.83 20.74 -9.47
C GLU A 291 -16.12 21.81 -10.33
N SER A 292 -16.29 21.72 -11.66
CA SER A 292 -15.71 22.67 -12.59
C SER A 292 -16.52 23.97 -12.67
N TYR A 293 -15.85 25.11 -12.62
CA TYR A 293 -16.47 26.43 -12.75
C TYR A 293 -15.52 27.45 -13.42
N THR A 294 -16.05 28.62 -13.73
CA THR A 294 -15.27 29.74 -14.30
C THR A 294 -15.31 30.92 -13.35
N LEU A 295 -14.14 31.48 -13.03
CA LEU A 295 -14.05 32.73 -12.29
C LEU A 295 -14.40 33.89 -13.22
N ASP A 296 -15.52 34.56 -12.94
CA ASP A 296 -16.07 35.58 -13.84
C ASP A 296 -15.12 36.75 -14.11
N TYR A 297 -14.36 37.20 -13.11
CA TYR A 297 -13.46 38.35 -13.26
C TYR A 297 -12.14 38.00 -13.97
N ALA A 298 -11.65 36.78 -13.84
CA ALA A 298 -10.36 36.36 -14.39
C ALA A 298 -10.54 35.68 -15.76
N GLY A 299 -11.74 35.21 -16.08
CA GLY A 299 -11.99 34.40 -17.27
C GLY A 299 -11.26 33.02 -17.24
N VAL A 300 -10.82 32.61 -16.07
CA VAL A 300 -10.08 31.34 -15.87
C VAL A 300 -11.08 30.23 -15.66
N GLU A 301 -10.98 29.20 -16.49
CA GLU A 301 -11.75 27.97 -16.29
C GLU A 301 -11.05 27.03 -15.28
N ILE A 302 -11.73 26.71 -14.19
CA ILE A 302 -11.26 25.84 -13.12
C ILE A 302 -11.88 24.48 -13.32
N LYS A 303 -11.05 23.45 -13.53
CA LYS A 303 -11.48 22.05 -13.76
C LYS A 303 -10.94 21.09 -12.73
N LYS A 304 -9.90 21.47 -12.01
CA LYS A 304 -9.14 20.65 -11.07
C LYS A 304 -8.48 21.53 -10.02
N TRP A 305 -8.03 20.91 -8.94
CA TRP A 305 -7.47 21.62 -7.81
C TRP A 305 -6.27 22.50 -8.17
N SER A 306 -5.35 22.01 -9.00
CA SER A 306 -4.18 22.80 -9.42
C SER A 306 -4.51 24.03 -10.28
N ASP A 307 -5.71 24.11 -10.86
CA ASP A 307 -6.15 25.32 -11.57
C ASP A 307 -6.48 26.48 -10.61
N LEU A 308 -6.62 26.19 -9.31
CA LEU A 308 -6.81 27.20 -8.24
C LEU A 308 -5.48 27.74 -7.68
N ILE A 309 -4.34 27.21 -8.11
CA ILE A 309 -3.04 27.68 -7.63
C ILE A 309 -2.69 28.98 -8.34
N ASP A 310 -2.49 30.01 -7.54
CA ASP A 310 -2.10 31.34 -8.01
C ASP A 310 -0.58 31.54 -7.93
N ASP A 311 -0.09 32.75 -8.24
CA ASP A 311 1.30 33.10 -8.00
C ASP A 311 1.68 32.90 -6.52
N PRO A 312 2.95 32.59 -6.21
CA PRO A 312 3.38 32.39 -4.80
C PRO A 312 3.19 33.61 -3.92
N GLN A 313 3.12 34.78 -4.51
CA GLN A 313 2.86 36.01 -3.80
C GLN A 313 1.37 36.28 -3.59
N TYR A 314 1.08 37.06 -2.58
CA TYR A 314 -0.24 37.60 -2.36
C TYR A 314 -0.59 38.63 -3.45
N GLY A 315 -1.76 38.50 -4.07
CA GLY A 315 -2.23 39.43 -5.12
C GLY A 315 -2.15 38.88 -6.52
N GLY A 316 -2.02 37.59 -6.68
CA GLY A 316 -2.23 36.93 -7.97
C GLY A 316 -3.70 36.99 -8.43
N PRO A 317 -3.99 36.72 -9.72
CA PRO A 317 -5.30 36.96 -10.31
C PRO A 317 -6.43 36.12 -9.68
N LEU A 318 -6.14 34.97 -9.09
CA LEU A 318 -7.17 34.11 -8.50
C LEU A 318 -7.51 34.49 -7.06
N THR A 319 -6.52 34.81 -6.25
CA THR A 319 -6.66 35.08 -4.82
C THR A 319 -6.85 36.56 -4.50
N TYR A 320 -6.34 37.46 -5.34
CA TYR A 320 -6.55 38.89 -5.14
C TYR A 320 -7.90 39.36 -5.67
N GLY A 321 -8.31 38.87 -6.84
CA GLY A 321 -9.55 39.27 -7.48
C GLY A 321 -9.61 40.75 -7.84
N ASP A 322 -10.80 41.17 -8.22
CA ASP A 322 -11.17 42.54 -8.43
C ASP A 322 -12.32 42.87 -7.45
N TYR A 323 -12.27 44.01 -6.83
CA TYR A 323 -13.25 44.47 -5.82
C TYR A 323 -14.72 44.47 -6.28
N THR A 324 -14.98 44.08 -7.50
CA THR A 324 -16.33 44.08 -8.11
C THR A 324 -16.83 42.70 -8.51
N SER A 325 -16.02 41.63 -8.35
CA SER A 325 -16.33 40.32 -8.89
C SER A 325 -16.41 39.22 -7.82
N THR A 326 -17.03 38.15 -8.21
CA THR A 326 -17.29 37.01 -7.36
C THR A 326 -16.06 36.27 -6.94
N ALA A 327 -16.18 35.77 -5.79
CA ALA A 327 -15.25 35.08 -4.97
C ALA A 327 -14.60 33.84 -5.59
N TYR A 328 -13.33 33.68 -5.33
CA TYR A 328 -12.66 32.42 -5.36
C TYR A 328 -13.41 31.41 -4.48
N THR A 329 -13.83 30.28 -5.06
CA THR A 329 -14.55 29.22 -4.36
C THR A 329 -14.00 27.86 -4.75
N TRP A 330 -14.13 26.90 -3.84
CA TRP A 330 -13.95 25.51 -4.15
C TRP A 330 -14.97 24.65 -3.38
N TRP A 331 -15.32 23.51 -3.94
CA TRP A 331 -16.25 22.56 -3.35
C TRP A 331 -15.85 21.14 -3.74
N ASP A 332 -15.57 20.31 -2.74
CA ASP A 332 -15.27 18.88 -2.89
C ASP A 332 -16.58 18.07 -2.94
N GLU A 333 -17.41 18.37 -3.97
CA GLU A 333 -18.74 17.81 -4.16
C GLU A 333 -18.70 16.28 -4.34
N GLY A 334 -19.55 15.57 -3.61
CA GLY A 334 -19.68 14.10 -3.69
C GLY A 334 -18.56 13.33 -3.01
N ASN A 335 -17.58 13.99 -2.40
CA ASN A 335 -16.55 13.37 -1.55
C ASN A 335 -16.74 13.81 -0.10
N THR A 336 -16.05 14.82 0.37
CA THR A 336 -16.18 15.33 1.74
C THR A 336 -17.31 16.33 1.91
N GLU A 337 -17.84 16.89 0.85
CA GLU A 337 -18.82 17.98 0.79
C GLU A 337 -18.30 19.30 1.40
N LEU A 338 -17.01 19.38 1.72
CA LEU A 338 -16.41 20.61 2.20
C LEU A 338 -16.33 21.66 1.08
N CYS A 339 -16.67 22.89 1.40
CA CYS A 339 -16.59 24.01 0.48
C CYS A 339 -16.07 25.27 1.16
N HIS A 340 -15.53 26.16 0.35
CA HIS A 340 -15.04 27.46 0.76
C HIS A 340 -15.39 28.52 -0.26
N THR A 341 -15.75 29.70 0.24
CA THR A 341 -15.87 30.94 -0.54
C THR A 341 -15.19 32.06 0.22
N PHE A 342 -14.60 33.02 -0.50
CA PHE A 342 -14.11 34.23 0.15
C PHE A 342 -15.26 35.01 0.77
N PRO A 343 -15.06 35.64 1.94
CA PRO A 343 -16.08 36.45 2.55
C PRO A 343 -16.45 37.67 1.68
N ASP A 344 -17.72 38.09 1.74
CA ASP A 344 -18.29 39.20 0.95
C ASP A 344 -17.68 40.56 1.26
N ASN A 345 -16.95 40.67 2.32
CA ASN A 345 -16.33 41.92 2.76
C ASN A 345 -14.92 42.04 2.14
N TYR A 346 -14.34 43.21 2.12
CA TYR A 346 -13.00 43.48 1.61
C TYR A 346 -12.73 43.06 0.16
N GLY A 347 -13.74 43.13 -0.69
CA GLY A 347 -13.54 43.00 -2.12
C GLY A 347 -13.28 41.60 -2.62
N TYR A 348 -13.82 40.60 -1.94
CA TYR A 348 -13.81 39.23 -2.42
C TYR A 348 -12.40 38.70 -2.72
N CYS A 349 -11.46 38.97 -1.83
CA CYS A 349 -10.09 38.54 -1.99
C CYS A 349 -9.53 37.90 -0.70
N PHE A 350 -8.40 37.28 -0.84
CA PHE A 350 -7.71 36.61 0.26
C PHE A 350 -7.38 37.55 1.46
N TRP A 351 -7.31 38.85 1.24
CA TRP A 351 -7.17 39.89 2.28
C TRP A 351 -8.30 39.91 3.31
N GLY A 352 -9.47 39.53 2.92
CA GLY A 352 -10.60 39.37 3.81
C GLY A 352 -10.57 38.13 4.67
N GLY A 353 -9.56 37.31 4.50
CA GLY A 353 -9.47 35.97 5.05
C GLY A 353 -9.88 34.91 4.04
N GLY A 354 -9.24 33.76 4.04
CA GLY A 354 -9.54 32.72 3.07
C GLY A 354 -8.66 31.48 3.17
N HIS A 355 -8.96 30.53 2.28
CA HIS A 355 -8.28 29.26 2.15
C HIS A 355 -7.88 29.08 0.69
N ALA A 356 -6.62 29.39 0.36
CA ALA A 356 -6.07 29.28 -0.99
C ALA A 356 -5.39 27.93 -1.20
N ILE A 357 -5.48 27.40 -2.42
CA ILE A 357 -4.76 26.19 -2.82
C ILE A 357 -3.35 26.56 -3.27
N SER A 358 -2.37 25.77 -2.87
CA SER A 358 -0.96 25.97 -3.16
C SER A 358 -0.23 24.64 -3.40
N ASN A 359 0.96 24.73 -4.01
CA ASN A 359 1.93 23.65 -4.13
C ASN A 359 3.36 24.15 -3.95
N TYR A 360 3.52 25.33 -3.36
CA TYR A 360 4.83 25.98 -3.19
C TYR A 360 5.48 25.53 -1.89
N TRP A 361 6.66 24.95 -1.99
CA TRP A 361 7.43 24.52 -0.83
C TRP A 361 8.92 24.76 -1.02
N GLY A 362 9.65 24.88 0.11
CA GLY A 362 11.09 25.00 0.14
C GLY A 362 11.64 25.00 1.54
N GLU A 363 12.70 24.23 1.76
CA GLU A 363 13.35 24.11 3.06
C GLU A 363 13.96 25.46 3.53
N GLY A 364 13.78 25.75 4.80
CA GLY A 364 14.34 26.93 5.44
C GLY A 364 13.48 28.19 5.31
N TRP A 365 13.67 29.10 6.28
CA TRP A 365 12.91 30.35 6.44
C TRP A 365 13.77 31.53 6.85
N SER A 366 15.10 31.45 6.67
CA SER A 366 16.00 32.58 6.84
C SER A 366 15.88 33.56 5.68
N ASP A 367 16.39 34.79 5.83
CA ASP A 367 16.43 35.75 4.75
C ASP A 367 17.24 35.27 3.54
N GLU A 368 18.26 34.42 3.78
CA GLU A 368 19.04 33.79 2.71
C GLU A 368 18.21 32.73 1.96
N ASP A 369 17.38 31.97 2.65
CA ASP A 369 16.50 30.97 2.04
C ASP A 369 15.41 31.65 1.23
N ARG A 370 14.85 32.77 1.73
CA ARG A 370 13.88 33.59 1.01
C ARG A 370 14.36 33.97 -0.39
N ASP A 371 15.57 34.49 -0.51
CA ASP A 371 16.11 34.92 -1.79
C ASP A 371 16.27 33.75 -2.77
N LYS A 372 16.68 32.55 -2.27
CA LYS A 372 16.72 31.32 -3.06
C LYS A 372 15.33 30.90 -3.53
N HIS A 373 14.34 31.01 -2.65
CA HIS A 373 12.96 30.64 -2.99
C HIS A 373 12.33 31.62 -3.97
N ILE A 374 12.58 32.93 -3.81
CA ILE A 374 12.16 33.93 -4.79
C ILE A 374 12.81 33.67 -6.15
N ALA A 375 14.12 33.39 -6.18
CA ALA A 375 14.83 33.04 -7.42
C ALA A 375 14.26 31.78 -8.11
N LYS A 376 13.80 30.79 -7.34
CA LYS A 376 13.18 29.57 -7.89
C LYS A 376 11.93 29.88 -8.70
N TYR A 377 11.12 30.84 -8.29
CA TYR A 377 9.82 31.15 -8.93
C TYR A 377 9.85 32.35 -9.86
N TYR A 378 10.69 33.36 -9.59
CA TYR A 378 10.78 34.60 -10.35
C TYR A 378 12.08 34.76 -11.15
N GLY A 379 13.06 33.88 -10.91
CA GLY A 379 14.37 33.90 -11.55
C GLY A 379 15.45 34.67 -10.79
N GLU A 380 16.72 34.30 -10.98
CA GLU A 380 17.87 34.96 -10.35
C GLU A 380 18.01 36.44 -10.77
N ASP A 381 17.66 36.77 -12.01
CA ASP A 381 17.70 38.13 -12.50
C ASP A 381 16.72 39.02 -11.74
N TYR A 382 15.53 38.52 -11.39
CA TYR A 382 14.55 39.25 -10.58
C TYR A 382 15.11 39.61 -9.20
N VAL A 383 15.77 38.65 -8.53
CA VAL A 383 16.39 38.90 -7.23
C VAL A 383 17.52 39.91 -7.36
N ALA A 384 18.37 39.80 -8.38
CA ALA A 384 19.48 40.72 -8.60
C ALA A 384 19.01 42.15 -8.90
N GLU A 385 17.98 42.32 -9.71
CA GLU A 385 17.39 43.62 -10.08
C GLU A 385 16.69 44.32 -8.90
N ASN A 386 16.17 43.53 -7.95
CA ASN A 386 15.45 44.02 -6.78
C ASN A 386 16.29 43.99 -5.47
N ALA A 387 17.57 43.76 -5.56
CA ALA A 387 18.48 43.68 -4.38
C ALA A 387 18.35 44.94 -3.49
N GLY A 388 18.02 44.70 -2.22
CA GLY A 388 17.79 45.78 -1.24
C GLY A 388 16.42 46.46 -1.30
N ASN A 389 15.49 45.91 -2.10
CA ASN A 389 14.10 46.33 -2.15
C ASN A 389 13.21 45.30 -1.39
N ASP A 390 13.04 45.56 -0.10
CA ASP A 390 12.27 44.65 0.78
C ASP A 390 10.80 44.50 0.32
N ALA A 391 10.22 45.48 -0.36
CA ALA A 391 8.88 45.39 -0.92
C ALA A 391 8.76 44.36 -2.05
N MET A 392 9.85 44.05 -2.74
CA MET A 392 9.89 43.05 -3.83
C MET A 392 10.48 41.71 -3.40
N LEU A 393 11.32 41.73 -2.36
CA LEU A 393 12.01 40.53 -1.87
C LEU A 393 11.55 40.11 -0.46
N GLY A 394 10.48 40.70 0.07
CA GLY A 394 9.94 40.28 1.38
C GLY A 394 9.28 38.90 1.35
N TRP A 395 9.20 38.25 2.51
CA TRP A 395 8.53 36.96 2.66
C TRP A 395 7.04 36.98 2.25
N PHE A 396 6.38 38.11 2.31
CA PHE A 396 5.01 38.26 1.85
C PHE A 396 4.83 37.96 0.35
N ASN A 397 5.91 37.92 -0.44
CA ASN A 397 5.89 37.45 -1.82
C ASN A 397 5.91 35.91 -1.93
N LEU A 398 6.03 35.20 -0.82
CA LEU A 398 6.06 33.75 -0.72
C LEU A 398 5.09 33.21 0.35
N GLN A 399 4.01 33.94 0.61
CA GLN A 399 3.10 33.62 1.72
C GLN A 399 2.33 32.33 1.55
N PHE A 400 2.27 31.76 0.34
CA PHE A 400 1.67 30.45 0.06
C PHE A 400 2.67 29.29 0.13
N MET A 401 3.90 29.56 0.59
CA MET A 401 4.97 28.56 0.67
C MET A 401 5.05 27.94 2.05
N ILE A 402 5.32 26.64 2.08
CA ILE A 402 5.58 25.86 3.30
C ILE A 402 7.00 25.28 3.33
N PRO A 403 7.55 24.94 4.50
CA PRO A 403 8.94 24.48 4.62
C PRO A 403 9.20 23.06 4.14
N VAL A 404 8.16 22.25 3.93
CA VAL A 404 8.21 20.84 3.57
C VAL A 404 7.34 20.58 2.33
N GLU A 405 7.42 19.38 1.74
CA GLU A 405 6.49 18.96 0.67
C GLU A 405 5.05 18.83 1.20
N ALA A 406 4.05 18.77 0.33
CA ALA A 406 2.66 18.46 0.70
C ALA A 406 2.59 17.21 1.57
N TYR A 407 1.63 17.11 2.49
CA TYR A 407 1.48 15.92 3.32
C TYR A 407 1.15 14.69 2.46
N SER A 408 0.22 14.85 1.54
CA SER A 408 -0.05 13.84 0.50
C SER A 408 -0.02 14.49 -0.88
N GLY A 409 0.36 13.73 -1.91
CA GLY A 409 0.37 14.22 -3.28
C GLY A 409 1.29 15.42 -3.54
N SER A 410 0.71 16.55 -3.99
CA SER A 410 1.45 17.74 -4.40
C SER A 410 0.82 19.05 -3.95
N ASN A 411 -0.47 19.05 -3.67
CA ASN A 411 -1.25 20.25 -3.35
C ASN A 411 -1.62 20.27 -1.86
N PHE A 412 -1.88 21.46 -1.37
CA PHE A 412 -2.34 21.70 0.00
C PHE A 412 -3.09 23.03 0.05
N ALA A 413 -3.75 23.33 1.16
CA ALA A 413 -4.39 24.61 1.36
C ALA A 413 -3.61 25.50 2.33
N VAL A 414 -3.67 26.81 2.11
CA VAL A 414 -3.09 27.82 2.99
C VAL A 414 -4.22 28.70 3.53
N HIS A 415 -4.33 28.70 4.85
CA HIS A 415 -5.22 29.60 5.58
C HIS A 415 -4.57 30.96 5.78
N TYR A 416 -5.37 32.03 5.62
CA TYR A 416 -5.05 33.37 6.09
C TYR A 416 -6.26 34.00 6.78
N GLY A 417 -6.04 34.53 7.96
CA GLY A 417 -7.02 35.32 8.68
C GLY A 417 -6.98 35.12 10.19
N TYR A 418 -7.31 36.15 10.91
CA TYR A 418 -7.39 36.18 12.36
C TYR A 418 -8.36 37.26 12.81
N LYS A 419 -8.86 37.12 14.03
CA LYS A 419 -9.62 38.18 14.69
C LYS A 419 -8.66 39.24 15.19
N ASP A 420 -8.80 40.47 14.71
CA ASP A 420 -8.13 41.61 15.31
C ASP A 420 -9.08 42.40 16.22
N ASP A 421 -8.50 43.19 17.12
CA ASP A 421 -9.28 44.05 18.02
C ASP A 421 -9.88 45.27 17.30
N TYR A 422 -9.58 45.45 16.02
CA TYR A 422 -9.88 46.63 15.24
C TYR A 422 -11.13 46.52 14.37
N ALA A 423 -11.83 45.39 14.41
CA ALA A 423 -13.16 45.30 13.83
C ALA A 423 -13.45 44.32 12.71
N TYR A 424 -12.58 43.42 12.35
CA TYR A 424 -12.87 42.52 11.21
C TYR A 424 -13.16 41.10 11.65
N ILE A 425 -13.94 40.95 12.75
CA ILE A 425 -14.54 39.65 13.14
C ILE A 425 -15.30 39.01 11.97
N GLU A 426 -15.83 39.84 11.10
CA GLU A 426 -16.63 39.43 9.93
C GLU A 426 -15.84 38.71 8.85
N ASN A 427 -14.51 38.69 8.96
CA ASN A 427 -13.61 38.16 7.94
C ASN A 427 -12.80 36.92 8.39
N LEU A 428 -13.23 36.23 9.45
CA LEU A 428 -12.60 34.97 9.81
C LEU A 428 -12.91 33.91 8.76
N PRO A 429 -11.89 33.23 8.20
CA PRO A 429 -12.08 32.24 7.16
C PRO A 429 -12.87 31.03 7.65
N GLU A 430 -13.76 30.54 6.81
CA GLU A 430 -14.69 29.48 7.11
C GLU A 430 -14.60 28.38 6.06
N ILE A 431 -14.79 27.14 6.51
CA ILE A 431 -15.07 25.99 5.68
C ILE A 431 -16.44 25.45 6.13
N SER A 432 -17.31 25.16 5.17
CA SER A 432 -18.67 24.67 5.45
C SER A 432 -18.96 23.40 4.64
N PHE A 433 -19.99 22.66 5.02
CA PHE A 433 -20.52 21.59 4.20
C PHE A 433 -21.52 22.13 3.18
N GLY A 434 -21.23 21.99 1.90
CA GLY A 434 -22.02 22.56 0.80
C GLY A 434 -23.42 21.98 0.67
N ASP A 435 -23.66 20.80 1.19
CA ASP A 435 -24.97 20.13 1.24
C ASP A 435 -25.78 20.42 2.51
N ASP A 436 -25.31 21.31 3.39
CA ASP A 436 -25.95 21.71 4.66
C ASP A 436 -26.18 20.53 5.66
N VAL A 437 -25.38 19.47 5.57
CA VAL A 437 -25.44 18.33 6.47
C VAL A 437 -24.33 18.42 7.51
N ALA A 438 -24.70 18.35 8.80
CA ALA A 438 -23.71 18.35 9.89
C ALA A 438 -22.89 17.06 9.89
N ARG A 439 -21.57 17.17 9.93
CA ARG A 439 -20.63 16.04 9.98
C ARG A 439 -19.52 16.28 10.99
N VAL A 440 -18.88 15.20 11.39
CA VAL A 440 -17.67 15.26 12.21
C VAL A 440 -16.46 15.36 11.28
N ILE A 441 -15.70 16.44 11.39
CA ILE A 441 -14.35 16.49 10.85
C ILE A 441 -13.48 15.72 11.84
N ASP A 442 -12.89 14.62 11.38
CA ASP A 442 -12.08 13.75 12.23
C ASP A 442 -10.74 14.41 12.56
N HIS A 443 -10.01 14.79 11.52
CA HIS A 443 -8.73 15.45 11.64
C HIS A 443 -8.32 16.14 10.35
N MET A 444 -7.25 16.94 10.43
CA MET A 444 -6.46 17.41 9.31
C MET A 444 -4.98 17.44 9.69
N TRP A 445 -4.11 17.59 8.70
CA TRP A 445 -2.69 17.83 8.94
C TRP A 445 -2.41 19.31 8.80
N VAL A 446 -1.56 19.85 9.67
CA VAL A 446 -1.25 21.28 9.71
C VAL A 446 0.23 21.52 9.85
N THR A 447 0.73 22.63 9.28
CA THR A 447 2.08 23.13 9.47
C THR A 447 2.11 24.66 9.34
N ASN A 448 3.19 25.30 9.83
CA ASN A 448 3.41 26.72 9.60
C ASN A 448 3.85 27.00 8.17
N THR A 449 3.55 28.21 7.66
CA THR A 449 4.17 28.70 6.41
C THR A 449 5.60 29.23 6.67
N ASN A 450 6.43 29.27 5.62
CA ASN A 450 7.79 29.83 5.73
C ASN A 450 7.73 31.30 6.16
N TYR A 451 6.72 32.05 5.73
CA TYR A 451 6.54 33.44 6.14
C TYR A 451 6.26 33.55 7.65
N THR A 452 5.37 32.75 8.17
CA THR A 452 5.08 32.71 9.61
C THR A 452 6.35 32.29 10.39
N LEU A 453 7.06 31.25 9.96
CA LEU A 453 8.29 30.78 10.59
C LEU A 453 9.38 31.85 10.59
N ASN A 454 9.59 32.55 9.48
CA ASN A 454 10.56 33.64 9.44
C ASN A 454 10.27 34.71 10.50
N GLN A 455 9.02 35.14 10.61
CA GLN A 455 8.64 36.18 11.58
C GLN A 455 8.70 35.66 13.03
N LEU A 456 8.35 34.39 13.26
CA LEU A 456 8.47 33.78 14.58
C LEU A 456 9.94 33.78 15.08
N TYR A 457 10.88 33.39 14.23
CA TYR A 457 12.30 33.27 14.62
C TYR A 457 13.06 34.61 14.57
N ASN A 458 12.75 35.47 13.61
CA ASN A 458 13.53 36.67 13.34
C ASN A 458 12.86 37.97 13.84
N GLY A 459 11.68 37.85 14.43
CA GLY A 459 10.89 39.00 14.84
C GLY A 459 10.16 39.68 13.70
N VAL A 460 9.18 40.49 14.03
CA VAL A 460 8.44 41.30 13.06
C VAL A 460 9.26 42.51 12.72
N LYS A 461 10.09 42.42 11.69
CA LYS A 461 10.84 43.58 11.18
C LYS A 461 9.87 44.48 10.42
N SER A 462 9.75 45.70 10.85
CA SER A 462 8.97 46.73 10.14
C SER A 462 9.63 47.02 8.80
N GLU A 463 9.19 46.36 7.76
CA GLU A 463 9.51 46.78 6.41
C GLU A 463 8.84 48.14 6.17
N ALA A 464 9.61 49.12 5.77
CA ALA A 464 9.16 50.48 5.48
C ALA A 464 8.64 51.38 6.66
N GLY A 465 9.06 51.15 7.90
CA GLY A 465 8.76 52.07 8.99
C GLY A 465 7.34 52.05 9.54
N ASN A 466 6.50 51.16 9.09
CA ASN A 466 5.17 50.87 9.64
C ASN A 466 5.23 49.58 10.47
N SER A 467 5.67 49.71 11.72
CA SER A 467 5.30 48.66 12.65
C SER A 467 3.78 48.66 12.77
N PHE A 468 3.12 47.53 12.51
CA PHE A 468 1.74 47.31 12.93
C PHE A 468 1.58 47.35 14.45
N GLY A 469 2.49 48.06 15.13
CA GLY A 469 2.48 48.35 16.55
C GLY A 469 3.01 47.21 17.43
N GLY A 470 3.58 46.18 16.85
CA GLY A 470 4.18 45.06 17.58
C GLY A 470 5.69 45.22 17.79
N ASN A 471 6.20 44.63 18.88
CA ASN A 471 7.62 44.59 19.22
C ASN A 471 8.12 43.14 19.35
N TRP A 472 7.56 42.23 18.56
CA TRP A 472 8.00 40.83 18.57
C TRP A 472 9.44 40.73 18.05
N GLU A 473 10.37 40.25 18.92
CA GLU A 473 11.78 40.15 18.60
C GLU A 473 12.26 38.73 18.31
N GLY A 474 11.37 37.73 18.39
CA GLY A 474 11.62 36.32 18.18
C GLY A 474 11.18 35.45 19.37
N LEU A 475 11.30 34.14 19.22
CA LEU A 475 10.82 33.15 20.18
C LEU A 475 11.41 33.34 21.58
N THR A 476 10.57 33.13 22.59
CA THR A 476 10.93 33.13 24.03
C THR A 476 10.34 31.86 24.67
N ASP A 477 10.82 31.49 25.86
CA ASP A 477 10.33 30.31 26.59
C ASP A 477 8.83 30.40 26.95
N ASP A 478 8.31 31.62 27.05
CA ASP A 478 6.88 31.87 27.39
C ASP A 478 5.99 32.10 26.16
N ALA A 479 6.57 32.13 24.96
CA ALA A 479 5.84 32.34 23.72
C ALA A 479 4.88 31.17 23.40
N TRP A 480 3.68 31.48 22.93
CA TRP A 480 2.77 30.48 22.39
C TRP A 480 1.86 31.06 21.30
N LEU A 481 1.60 30.24 20.32
CA LEU A 481 0.68 30.51 19.21
C LEU A 481 -0.19 29.29 18.97
N LYS A 482 -1.49 29.49 18.97
CA LYS A 482 -2.48 28.44 18.70
C LYS A 482 -3.34 28.81 17.51
N ILE A 483 -3.77 27.80 16.77
CA ILE A 483 -4.94 27.87 15.92
C ILE A 483 -6.15 27.29 16.65
N VAL A 484 -7.32 27.88 16.42
CA VAL A 484 -8.58 27.46 17.03
C VAL A 484 -9.58 27.20 15.91
N ALA A 485 -10.17 26.01 15.90
CA ALA A 485 -11.32 25.66 15.08
C ALA A 485 -12.59 25.84 15.90
N GLN A 486 -13.51 26.64 15.42
CA GLN A 486 -14.80 26.97 16.03
C GLN A 486 -15.92 26.33 15.21
N GLY A 487 -16.68 25.41 15.81
CA GLY A 487 -17.75 24.68 15.16
C GLY A 487 -19.12 25.36 15.29
N PHE A 488 -19.93 25.30 14.23
CA PHE A 488 -21.28 25.86 14.17
C PHE A 488 -22.26 24.83 13.61
N ASP A 489 -23.50 24.82 14.10
CA ASP A 489 -24.61 23.97 13.64
C ASP A 489 -25.48 24.64 12.57
N ASP A 490 -25.19 25.89 12.22
CA ASP A 490 -25.83 26.67 11.16
C ASP A 490 -24.79 27.17 10.16
N VAL A 491 -24.91 26.80 8.89
CA VAL A 491 -24.02 27.30 7.82
C VAL A 491 -24.12 28.81 7.63
N ASN A 492 -25.26 29.43 8.00
CA ASN A 492 -25.48 30.88 7.92
C ASN A 492 -25.11 31.60 9.22
N ALA A 493 -24.49 30.95 10.21
CA ALA A 493 -24.04 31.61 11.42
C ALA A 493 -23.19 32.83 11.07
N ASP A 494 -23.60 34.00 11.55
CA ASP A 494 -22.90 35.27 11.28
C ASP A 494 -21.60 35.39 12.10
N ALA A 495 -20.85 36.45 11.84
CA ALA A 495 -19.57 36.73 12.50
C ALA A 495 -19.65 36.84 14.04
N TYR A 496 -20.84 37.11 14.57
CA TYR A 496 -21.08 37.30 16.00
C TYR A 496 -21.71 36.07 16.66
N ALA A 497 -21.98 35.02 15.88
CA ALA A 497 -22.53 33.79 16.43
C ALA A 497 -21.52 33.13 17.37
N GLU A 498 -22.01 32.67 18.50
CA GLU A 498 -21.20 31.88 19.43
C GLU A 498 -21.01 30.45 18.86
N PRO A 499 -19.78 29.93 18.85
CA PRO A 499 -19.53 28.55 18.44
C PRO A 499 -20.17 27.56 19.41
N ILE A 500 -20.64 26.41 18.90
CA ILE A 500 -21.15 25.33 19.73
C ILE A 500 -20.02 24.47 20.33
N SER A 501 -18.84 24.53 19.74
CA SER A 501 -17.64 23.79 20.16
C SER A 501 -16.37 24.45 19.64
N GLU A 502 -15.26 24.19 20.31
CA GLU A 502 -13.94 24.68 19.92
C GLU A 502 -12.87 23.60 20.15
N VAL A 503 -11.88 23.55 19.28
CA VAL A 503 -10.68 22.70 19.39
C VAL A 503 -9.44 23.53 19.06
N GLU A 504 -8.43 23.46 19.92
CA GLU A 504 -7.19 24.22 19.80
C GLU A 504 -6.03 23.32 19.34
N PHE A 505 -5.04 23.92 18.67
CA PHE A 505 -3.78 23.29 18.31
C PHE A 505 -2.62 24.27 18.45
N TYR A 506 -1.54 23.85 19.09
CA TYR A 506 -0.34 24.67 19.25
C TYR A 506 0.55 24.64 18.00
N LEU A 507 0.72 25.78 17.35
CA LEU A 507 1.75 25.99 16.32
C LEU A 507 3.10 26.36 16.93
N VAL A 508 3.08 26.98 18.12
CA VAL A 508 4.25 27.33 18.91
C VAL A 508 3.95 27.12 20.38
N GLN A 509 4.90 26.55 21.13
CA GLN A 509 4.87 26.44 22.58
C GLN A 509 6.30 26.56 23.12
N GLY A 510 6.68 27.74 23.59
CA GLY A 510 8.06 28.08 23.93
C GLY A 510 8.98 28.00 22.72
N GLU A 511 10.03 27.21 22.83
CA GLU A 511 10.96 26.96 21.73
C GLU A 511 10.47 25.86 20.74
N GLU A 512 9.42 25.13 21.09
CA GLU A 512 8.82 24.12 20.23
C GLU A 512 7.94 24.78 19.16
N VAL A 513 8.34 24.67 17.91
CA VAL A 513 7.65 25.24 16.75
C VAL A 513 7.34 24.15 15.74
N VAL A 514 6.12 24.14 15.24
CA VAL A 514 5.72 23.21 14.19
C VAL A 514 6.38 23.64 12.88
N THR A 515 7.30 22.80 12.39
CA THR A 515 8.04 23.00 11.12
C THR A 515 7.84 21.89 10.12
N ASP A 516 7.03 20.90 10.49
CA ASP A 516 6.65 19.76 9.68
C ASP A 516 5.17 19.45 9.94
N TRP A 517 4.57 18.60 9.10
CA TRP A 517 3.17 18.25 9.24
C TRP A 517 2.86 17.57 10.59
N GLN A 518 1.83 18.08 11.26
CA GLN A 518 1.31 17.54 12.51
C GLN A 518 -0.18 17.28 12.38
N LYS A 519 -0.64 16.16 12.94
CA LYS A 519 -2.05 15.79 12.94
C LYS A 519 -2.82 16.63 13.97
N TRP A 520 -3.84 17.35 13.51
CA TRP A 520 -4.78 18.05 14.37
C TRP A 520 -6.10 17.26 14.47
N ASP A 521 -6.38 16.69 15.62
CA ASP A 521 -7.65 16.02 15.91
C ASP A 521 -8.76 17.05 16.06
N LEU A 522 -9.74 17.04 15.18
CA LEU A 522 -10.90 17.92 15.16
C LEU A 522 -12.19 17.23 15.61
N SER A 523 -12.13 15.94 15.96
CA SER A 523 -13.31 15.15 16.35
C SER A 523 -14.03 15.73 17.58
N GLY A 524 -13.31 16.49 18.41
CA GLY A 524 -13.86 17.22 19.55
C GLY A 524 -14.87 18.31 19.20
N LEU A 525 -14.91 18.78 17.94
CA LEU A 525 -15.96 19.70 17.46
C LEU A 525 -17.34 19.05 17.45
N GLY A 526 -17.41 17.71 17.37
CA GLY A 526 -18.66 17.01 17.13
C GLY A 526 -19.18 17.21 15.71
N ALA A 527 -20.47 16.94 15.49
CA ALA A 527 -21.09 17.16 14.19
C ALA A 527 -21.42 18.64 14.00
N VAL A 528 -20.76 19.27 13.04
CA VAL A 528 -20.90 20.71 12.71
C VAL A 528 -21.23 20.89 11.23
N LYS A 529 -21.83 22.02 10.85
CA LYS A 529 -22.10 22.40 9.48
C LYS A 529 -21.07 23.38 8.91
N LYS A 530 -20.37 24.07 9.80
CA LYS A 530 -19.36 25.05 9.46
C LYS A 530 -18.26 25.07 10.52
N VAL A 531 -17.04 25.34 10.10
CA VAL A 531 -15.88 25.60 10.96
C VAL A 531 -15.28 26.92 10.58
N ARG A 532 -15.02 27.77 11.56
CA ARG A 532 -14.30 29.02 11.45
C ARG A 532 -12.96 28.88 12.13
N PHE A 533 -11.91 29.46 11.56
CA PHE A 533 -10.58 29.40 12.12
C PHE A 533 -10.12 30.75 12.65
N ASN A 534 -9.41 30.73 13.77
CA ASN A 534 -8.82 31.90 14.39
C ASN A 534 -7.46 31.57 15.00
N PHE A 535 -6.71 32.62 15.38
CA PHE A 535 -5.47 32.52 16.15
C PHE A 535 -5.68 33.03 17.58
N LEU A 536 -5.05 32.33 18.53
CA LEU A 536 -4.80 32.81 19.89
C LEU A 536 -3.29 32.86 20.09
N TYR A 537 -2.80 33.85 20.84
CA TYR A 537 -1.37 34.13 20.92
C TYR A 537 -1.00 34.72 22.29
N SER A 538 0.27 34.55 22.67
CA SER A 538 0.83 35.15 23.87
C SER A 538 0.94 36.68 23.75
N GLU A 539 0.88 37.40 24.87
CA GLU A 539 0.81 38.86 24.93
C GLU A 539 1.90 39.55 24.12
N GLU A 540 3.10 38.98 24.10
CA GLU A 540 4.26 39.53 23.38
C GLU A 540 4.14 39.44 21.86
N MET A 541 3.30 38.56 21.32
CA MET A 541 2.95 38.49 19.90
C MET A 541 1.86 39.48 19.50
N GLY A 542 1.34 40.20 20.49
CA GLY A 542 0.34 41.25 20.27
C GLY A 542 0.97 42.62 20.12
N GLY A 543 0.24 43.49 19.45
CA GLY A 543 0.63 44.90 19.27
C GLY A 543 -0.56 45.83 19.49
N ARG A 544 -0.38 47.09 19.12
CA ARG A 544 -1.41 48.14 19.27
C ARG A 544 -2.72 47.76 18.55
N TYR A 545 -2.63 46.98 17.50
CA TYR A 545 -3.76 46.62 16.62
C TYR A 545 -4.09 45.12 16.69
N GLY A 546 -3.67 44.41 17.72
CA GLY A 546 -3.90 42.99 17.87
C GLY A 546 -2.70 42.13 17.43
N PHE A 547 -2.95 41.00 16.84
CA PHE A 547 -1.94 40.02 16.42
C PHE A 547 -0.94 40.59 15.41
N THR A 548 0.34 40.42 15.66
CA THR A 548 1.42 41.00 14.83
C THR A 548 2.20 39.99 14.00
N ILE A 549 2.06 38.71 14.29
CA ILE A 549 2.63 37.63 13.46
C ILE A 549 1.71 37.39 12.25
N PRO A 550 2.24 37.02 11.07
CA PRO A 550 1.43 36.68 9.92
C PRO A 550 0.45 35.54 10.25
N GLY A 551 -0.84 35.80 10.09
CA GLY A 551 -1.93 34.87 10.43
C GLY A 551 -2.12 33.76 9.39
N TYR A 552 -1.05 33.01 9.10
CA TYR A 552 -1.03 31.92 8.11
C TYR A 552 -0.71 30.59 8.76
N PHE A 553 -1.38 29.55 8.35
CA PHE A 553 -0.95 28.16 8.47
C PHE A 553 -1.36 27.39 7.23
N ALA A 554 -0.68 26.29 6.94
CA ALA A 554 -1.08 25.38 5.88
C ALA A 554 -1.75 24.14 6.47
N TYR A 555 -2.64 23.54 5.69
CA TYR A 555 -3.30 22.29 6.07
C TYR A 555 -3.53 21.40 4.84
N ASP A 556 -3.64 20.09 5.10
CA ASP A 556 -3.81 19.07 4.09
C ASP A 556 -4.61 17.88 4.66
N ASP A 557 -5.11 17.00 3.80
CA ASP A 557 -5.78 15.75 4.17
C ASP A 557 -6.87 15.94 5.25
N ILE A 558 -7.92 16.71 4.91
CA ILE A 558 -9.07 16.88 5.81
C ILE A 558 -9.95 15.63 5.78
N ALA A 559 -9.94 14.87 6.85
CA ALA A 559 -10.74 13.65 6.99
C ALA A 559 -12.10 13.94 7.62
N VAL A 560 -13.17 13.52 6.96
CA VAL A 560 -14.56 13.70 7.38
C VAL A 560 -15.23 12.35 7.57
N ARG A 561 -16.02 12.19 8.65
CA ARG A 561 -16.76 10.97 8.95
C ARG A 561 -18.08 10.93 8.21
N PHE A 562 -18.36 9.81 7.54
CA PHE A 562 -19.63 9.49 6.89
C PHE A 562 -20.20 8.21 7.47
N ASP A 563 -21.51 8.13 7.61
CA ASP A 563 -22.19 6.90 8.04
C ASP A 563 -21.98 5.81 6.98
N LYS A 564 -21.65 4.57 7.44
CA LYS A 564 -21.50 3.40 6.57
C LYS A 564 -22.84 2.88 6.06
#